data_6c76f27f6d01723a9f9f2a96bd721a74
#
_entry.id   6c76f27f6d01723a9f9f2a96bd721a74
#
_cell.length_a   1.000
_cell.length_b   1.000
_cell.length_c   1.000
_cell.angle_alpha   90.00
_cell.angle_beta   90.00
_cell.angle_gamma   90.00
#
_symmetry.space_group_name_H-M   'P 1'
#
loop_
_entity.id
_entity.type
_entity.pdbx_description
1 polymer ?
#
loop_
_entity_poly.entity_id
_entity_poly.type
_entity_poly.pdbx_seq_one_letter_code
_entity_poly.pdbx_strand_id
1 'polypeptide(L)'
;MSVQAQLPGIPEGVLRGDVIVFRAPAKSATADNMNPWIPGNPNIGGGGAPHYEPLWYINVTNMETVPMLAAGLPVYTDNYTVLTIPVRSGVYWQDGVEFTAEDIVWTINTHLETDGLTASGIYQTWVSEVSAPDKYTVVIELTEANPKFHLTFTNVMGMGGQLVMAKHVWEDEDPLTFLNSPPVGTGPYIVEDYDPNGFWMLWKLREDWEKSACGQVVGKPKPLYFLRQYYSPADPKQVIAISRHELDVTEVTMELWDAVREVNPYEIGFWKDFPYAWQYGICDHGIVFNCAKFPTNETDVRWALTLAVNMVDVNTLALDAKGRIATFHSMSVPYLQVHFEDILIPWIKDFELRDGYKPFDETIPQQIADYAVAQGHTLAAAPEDIYGPGWWRYDPEEAAKLLEDNGFTRDGEGNWLLPSGERWTMNFVIPAFHPMASRIG
;
A
#
# COMPACT_ATOMS: atom_id res chain seq x y z
N MET A 1 35.24 19.42 9.21
CA MET A 1 33.95 19.75 9.84
C MET A 1 32.92 19.78 8.71
N SER A 2 32.13 18.73 8.56
CA SER A 2 31.00 18.73 7.62
C SER A 2 29.99 19.71 8.17
N VAL A 3 29.60 20.69 7.37
CA VAL A 3 28.42 21.52 7.64
C VAL A 3 27.25 20.54 7.65
N GLN A 4 26.78 20.22 8.84
CA GLN A 4 25.60 19.39 9.03
C GLN A 4 24.43 20.24 8.50
N ALA A 5 23.84 19.83 7.39
CA ALA A 5 22.66 20.53 6.87
C ALA A 5 21.58 20.51 7.93
N GLN A 6 21.00 21.66 8.22
CA GLN A 6 19.94 21.77 9.19
C GLN A 6 18.66 21.22 8.57
N LEU A 7 18.21 20.05 9.06
CA LEU A 7 16.93 19.47 8.67
C LEU A 7 15.79 20.39 9.12
N PRO A 8 14.71 20.54 8.33
CA PRO A 8 13.62 21.44 8.66
C PRO A 8 12.94 21.02 9.98
N GLY A 9 12.60 22.01 10.81
CA GLY A 9 11.89 21.83 12.08
C GLY A 9 12.73 21.20 13.20
N ILE A 10 13.92 20.66 12.93
CA ILE A 10 14.75 20.01 13.95
C ILE A 10 15.37 21.06 14.87
N PRO A 11 15.20 20.93 16.21
CA PRO A 11 15.79 21.84 17.17
C PRO A 11 17.32 21.85 17.12
N GLU A 12 17.90 23.02 17.49
CA GLU A 12 19.35 23.15 17.58
C GLU A 12 19.93 22.17 18.63
N GLY A 13 21.05 21.56 18.31
CA GLY A 13 21.74 20.61 19.20
C GLY A 13 21.28 19.14 19.11
N VAL A 14 20.22 18.85 18.35
CA VAL A 14 19.81 17.46 18.07
C VAL A 14 20.82 16.80 17.14
N LEU A 15 21.29 15.61 17.51
CA LEU A 15 22.23 14.86 16.67
C LEU A 15 21.51 14.26 15.45
N ARG A 16 22.17 14.26 14.28
CA ARG A 16 21.61 13.64 13.06
C ARG A 16 21.20 12.17 13.27
N GLY A 17 21.93 11.43 14.09
CA GLY A 17 21.62 10.03 14.41
C GLY A 17 20.37 9.81 15.26
N ASP A 18 19.83 10.86 15.87
CA ASP A 18 18.58 10.83 16.65
C ASP A 18 17.33 11.11 15.78
N VAL A 19 17.52 11.39 14.49
CA VAL A 19 16.46 11.71 13.54
C VAL A 19 16.43 10.66 12.45
N ILE A 20 15.25 10.09 12.19
CA ILE A 20 15.00 9.30 10.99
C ILE A 20 14.21 10.12 9.99
N VAL A 21 14.67 10.19 8.74
CA VAL A 21 14.07 11.01 7.70
C VAL A 21 13.53 10.14 6.57
N PHE A 22 12.23 10.24 6.34
CA PHE A 22 11.52 9.54 5.27
C PHE A 22 11.10 10.52 4.17
N ARG A 23 11.19 10.10 2.94
CA ARG A 23 10.50 10.80 1.86
C ARG A 23 8.99 10.65 2.03
N ALA A 24 8.27 11.77 2.01
CA ALA A 24 6.81 11.76 1.94
C ALA A 24 6.35 11.42 0.52
N PRO A 25 5.36 10.54 0.33
CA PRO A 25 4.88 10.13 -1.00
C PRO A 25 4.16 11.27 -1.74
N ALA A 26 3.53 12.17 -1.01
CA ALA A 26 2.83 13.33 -1.54
C ALA A 26 3.06 14.56 -0.67
N LYS A 27 2.94 15.74 -1.27
CA LYS A 27 2.85 17.02 -0.56
C LYS A 27 1.47 17.11 0.08
N SER A 28 1.38 17.55 1.34
CA SER A 28 0.10 17.84 1.96
C SER A 28 -0.55 19.06 1.28
N ALA A 29 -1.82 18.92 0.89
CA ALA A 29 -2.59 20.04 0.34
C ALA A 29 -3.12 20.97 1.43
N THR A 30 -3.41 20.42 2.61
CA THR A 30 -3.92 21.09 3.80
C THR A 30 -3.12 20.63 5.00
N ALA A 31 -2.00 21.31 5.28
CA ALA A 31 -1.05 20.87 6.29
C ALA A 31 -1.62 20.86 7.72
N ASP A 32 -2.56 21.74 7.97
CA ASP A 32 -3.29 21.91 9.24
C ASP A 32 -4.51 20.99 9.40
N ASN A 33 -4.95 20.31 8.34
CA ASN A 33 -6.05 19.35 8.42
C ASN A 33 -5.51 17.94 8.64
N MET A 34 -5.50 17.47 9.89
CA MET A 34 -5.01 16.16 10.29
C MET A 34 -6.13 15.14 10.54
N ASN A 35 -7.34 15.43 10.07
CA ASN A 35 -8.49 14.54 10.16
C ASN A 35 -8.35 13.36 9.20
N PRO A 36 -8.19 12.10 9.68
CA PRO A 36 -7.99 10.94 8.82
C PRO A 36 -9.30 10.39 8.26
N TRP A 37 -10.45 10.89 8.72
CA TRP A 37 -11.77 10.39 8.31
C TRP A 37 -12.34 11.07 7.08
N ILE A 38 -11.74 12.18 6.62
CA ILE A 38 -12.14 12.89 5.42
C ILE A 38 -11.58 12.17 4.17
N PRO A 39 -12.44 11.67 3.25
CA PRO A 39 -11.99 11.00 2.04
C PRO A 39 -11.09 11.88 1.18
N GLY A 40 -10.00 11.29 0.68
CA GLY A 40 -9.07 11.99 -0.22
C GLY A 40 -8.26 13.10 0.45
N ASN A 41 -8.29 13.22 1.79
CA ASN A 41 -7.41 14.14 2.50
C ASN A 41 -5.95 13.68 2.35
N PRO A 42 -5.10 14.37 1.58
CA PRO A 42 -3.73 13.96 1.30
C PRO A 42 -2.80 14.33 2.46
N ASN A 43 -3.28 14.26 3.70
CA ASN A 43 -2.44 14.61 4.84
C ASN A 43 -1.33 13.58 5.03
N ILE A 44 -0.11 14.08 5.25
CA ILE A 44 1.07 13.30 5.60
C ILE A 44 0.84 12.47 6.89
N GLY A 45 -0.15 12.89 7.69
CA GLY A 45 -0.58 12.26 8.93
C GLY A 45 -1.56 11.08 8.79
N GLY A 46 -1.78 10.51 7.60
CA GLY A 46 -2.68 9.37 7.40
C GLY A 46 -2.29 8.11 8.19
N GLY A 47 -3.00 7.02 7.97
CA GLY A 47 -2.93 5.77 8.78
C GLY A 47 -1.55 5.14 9.04
N GLY A 48 -0.50 5.62 8.37
CA GLY A 48 0.90 5.26 8.65
C GLY A 48 1.66 6.30 9.48
N ALA A 49 0.98 7.25 10.08
CA ALA A 49 1.63 8.26 10.92
C ALA A 49 1.95 7.69 12.32
N PRO A 50 3.12 7.99 12.88
CA PRO A 50 3.60 7.36 14.11
C PRO A 50 2.88 7.81 15.38
N HIS A 51 1.89 8.71 15.29
CA HIS A 51 1.03 9.11 16.40
C HIS A 51 -0.26 8.28 16.52
N TYR A 52 -0.58 7.43 15.54
CA TYR A 52 -1.70 6.49 15.60
C TYR A 52 -1.22 5.05 15.69
N GLU A 53 -2.01 4.20 16.33
CA GLU A 53 -1.77 2.76 16.41
C GLU A 53 -3.01 1.99 15.99
N PRO A 54 -2.86 0.86 15.27
CA PRO A 54 -3.96 -0.01 14.88
C PRO A 54 -4.35 -0.96 16.04
N LEU A 55 -5.49 -1.64 15.92
CA LEU A 55 -5.80 -2.76 16.81
C LEU A 55 -4.84 -3.93 16.61
N TRP A 56 -4.53 -4.24 15.36
CA TRP A 56 -3.56 -5.26 14.97
C TRP A 56 -2.60 -4.75 13.90
N TYR A 57 -1.41 -5.28 13.90
CA TYR A 57 -0.41 -5.05 12.87
C TYR A 57 0.01 -6.38 12.25
N ILE A 58 0.17 -6.46 10.94
CA ILE A 58 0.74 -7.65 10.29
C ILE A 58 2.22 -7.42 10.07
N ASN A 59 3.02 -8.29 10.69
CA ASN A 59 4.45 -8.36 10.43
C ASN A 59 4.67 -9.02 9.06
N VAL A 60 5.03 -8.20 8.08
CA VAL A 60 5.16 -8.64 6.68
C VAL A 60 6.32 -9.61 6.44
N THR A 61 7.23 -9.76 7.38
CA THR A 61 8.37 -10.69 7.22
C THR A 61 8.00 -12.14 7.52
N ASN A 62 7.00 -12.37 8.39
CA ASN A 62 6.53 -13.69 8.79
C ASN A 62 5.01 -13.83 8.78
N MET A 63 4.28 -12.78 8.38
CA MET A 63 2.81 -12.68 8.32
C MET A 63 2.12 -12.91 9.66
N GLU A 64 2.81 -12.75 10.75
CA GLU A 64 2.24 -12.84 12.08
C GLU A 64 1.36 -11.63 12.39
N THR A 65 0.15 -11.88 12.89
CA THR A 65 -0.72 -10.83 13.41
C THR A 65 -0.26 -10.43 14.81
N VAL A 66 0.22 -9.21 14.95
CA VAL A 66 0.71 -8.65 16.21
C VAL A 66 -0.39 -7.80 16.84
N PRO A 67 -0.94 -8.18 18.01
CA PRO A 67 -1.88 -7.35 18.74
C PRO A 67 -1.21 -6.07 19.27
N MET A 68 -1.77 -4.91 18.90
CA MET A 68 -1.31 -3.59 19.32
C MET A 68 -2.28 -2.98 20.35
N LEU A 69 -3.26 -2.18 19.94
CA LEU A 69 -4.32 -1.69 20.82
C LEU A 69 -5.24 -2.81 21.30
N ALA A 70 -5.38 -3.88 20.52
CA ALA A 70 -5.97 -5.12 21.02
C ALA A 70 -4.98 -5.85 21.95
N ALA A 71 -5.50 -6.51 22.99
CA ALA A 71 -4.71 -7.30 23.93
C ALA A 71 -4.45 -8.75 23.45
N GLY A 72 -5.14 -9.18 22.40
CA GLY A 72 -5.06 -10.53 21.84
C GLY A 72 -5.58 -10.60 20.42
N LEU A 73 -5.64 -11.80 19.86
CA LEU A 73 -6.24 -12.05 18.54
C LEU A 73 -7.76 -11.84 18.59
N PRO A 74 -8.41 -11.56 17.45
CA PRO A 74 -9.87 -11.44 17.38
C PRO A 74 -10.53 -12.81 17.69
N VAL A 75 -11.65 -12.79 18.43
CA VAL A 75 -12.40 -13.98 18.75
C VAL A 75 -13.77 -13.92 18.06
N TYR A 76 -14.04 -14.90 17.20
CA TYR A 76 -15.32 -15.03 16.51
C TYR A 76 -16.18 -16.12 17.11
N THR A 77 -17.47 -15.83 17.25
CA THR A 77 -18.52 -16.78 17.64
C THR A 77 -19.72 -16.71 16.68
N ASP A 78 -20.72 -17.52 16.94
CA ASP A 78 -21.98 -17.54 16.19
C ASP A 78 -21.80 -17.58 14.66
N ASN A 79 -20.96 -18.53 14.22
CA ASN A 79 -20.63 -18.70 12.80
C ASN A 79 -20.08 -17.44 12.15
N TYR A 80 -19.15 -16.73 12.83
CA TYR A 80 -18.50 -15.50 12.39
C TYR A 80 -19.42 -14.26 12.25
N THR A 81 -20.53 -14.24 12.95
CA THR A 81 -21.43 -13.07 13.04
C THR A 81 -21.17 -12.22 14.27
N VAL A 82 -20.41 -12.72 15.26
CA VAL A 82 -20.02 -11.96 16.44
C VAL A 82 -18.50 -11.92 16.56
N LEU A 83 -17.94 -10.72 16.65
CA LEU A 83 -16.52 -10.48 16.86
C LEU A 83 -16.30 -9.88 18.23
N THR A 84 -15.52 -10.54 19.07
CA THR A 84 -15.06 -10.01 20.35
C THR A 84 -13.60 -9.56 20.25
N ILE A 85 -13.32 -8.35 20.70
CA ILE A 85 -12.00 -7.73 20.70
C ILE A 85 -11.57 -7.47 22.15
N PRO A 86 -10.54 -8.17 22.67
CA PRO A 86 -9.93 -7.79 23.93
C PRO A 86 -9.08 -6.52 23.74
N VAL A 87 -9.33 -5.50 24.54
CA VAL A 87 -8.66 -4.19 24.49
C VAL A 87 -7.47 -4.17 25.43
N ARG A 88 -6.33 -3.61 25.01
CA ARG A 88 -5.12 -3.52 25.83
C ARG A 88 -5.29 -2.48 26.92
N SER A 89 -5.11 -2.89 28.17
CA SER A 89 -5.10 -1.99 29.33
C SER A 89 -3.80 -1.21 29.48
N GLY A 90 -3.85 -0.05 30.12
CA GLY A 90 -2.66 0.77 30.41
C GLY A 90 -2.07 1.47 29.16
N VAL A 91 -2.81 1.55 28.06
CA VAL A 91 -2.54 2.44 26.94
C VAL A 91 -3.22 3.78 27.18
N TYR A 92 -2.52 4.86 26.87
CA TYR A 92 -3.04 6.21 27.08
C TYR A 92 -2.90 7.05 25.82
N TRP A 93 -3.91 7.85 25.55
CA TRP A 93 -3.84 8.93 24.60
C TRP A 93 -2.72 9.91 24.97
N GLN A 94 -2.24 10.68 24.01
CA GLN A 94 -1.11 11.61 24.20
C GLN A 94 -1.41 12.75 25.17
N ASP A 95 -2.67 13.03 25.45
CA ASP A 95 -3.14 13.99 26.46
C ASP A 95 -3.30 13.40 27.86
N GLY A 96 -3.01 12.10 28.04
CA GLY A 96 -3.01 11.41 29.33
C GLY A 96 -4.33 10.75 29.70
N VAL A 97 -5.34 10.77 28.84
CA VAL A 97 -6.60 10.01 29.03
C VAL A 97 -6.35 8.54 28.65
N GLU A 98 -6.93 7.61 29.42
CA GLU A 98 -6.75 6.18 29.14
C GLU A 98 -7.59 5.74 27.95
N PHE A 99 -6.96 4.99 27.03
CA PHE A 99 -7.63 4.31 25.92
C PHE A 99 -8.45 3.13 26.41
N THR A 100 -9.70 3.02 25.99
CA THR A 100 -10.65 2.00 26.44
C THR A 100 -11.52 1.45 25.30
N ALA A 101 -12.34 0.45 25.61
CA ALA A 101 -13.32 -0.10 24.68
C ALA A 101 -14.35 0.95 24.22
N GLU A 102 -14.63 1.96 25.03
CA GLU A 102 -15.56 3.04 24.66
C GLU A 102 -15.09 3.87 23.47
N ASP A 103 -13.76 4.08 23.32
CA ASP A 103 -13.22 4.80 22.17
C ASP A 103 -13.49 4.05 20.85
N ILE A 104 -13.38 2.71 20.89
CA ILE A 104 -13.67 1.86 19.74
C ILE A 104 -15.16 1.87 19.40
N VAL A 105 -16.01 1.70 20.42
CA VAL A 105 -17.47 1.72 20.26
C VAL A 105 -17.93 3.07 19.72
N TRP A 106 -17.41 4.17 20.27
CA TRP A 106 -17.73 5.51 19.80
C TRP A 106 -17.28 5.71 18.34
N THR A 107 -16.06 5.31 18.01
CA THR A 107 -15.53 5.39 16.62
C THR A 107 -16.44 4.68 15.63
N ILE A 108 -16.85 3.45 15.93
CA ILE A 108 -17.72 2.66 15.05
C ILE A 108 -19.10 3.31 14.92
N ASN A 109 -19.72 3.72 16.03
CA ASN A 109 -21.04 4.38 16.01
C ASN A 109 -21.01 5.68 15.21
N THR A 110 -19.96 6.51 15.36
CA THR A 110 -19.80 7.72 14.56
C THR A 110 -19.80 7.42 13.05
N HIS A 111 -19.13 6.34 12.63
CA HIS A 111 -19.16 5.94 11.22
C HIS A 111 -20.50 5.34 10.78
N LEU A 112 -21.24 4.69 11.69
CA LEU A 112 -22.59 4.19 11.40
C LEU A 112 -23.59 5.33 11.20
N GLU A 113 -23.45 6.42 11.97
CA GLU A 113 -24.35 7.55 12.01
C GLU A 113 -24.00 8.67 11.02
N THR A 114 -22.75 8.70 10.51
CA THR A 114 -22.25 9.79 9.64
C THR A 114 -21.87 9.27 8.26
N ASP A 115 -22.66 9.64 7.25
CA ASP A 115 -22.32 9.36 5.86
C ASP A 115 -21.11 10.19 5.40
N GLY A 116 -20.33 9.63 4.47
CA GLY A 116 -19.25 10.35 3.82
C GLY A 116 -17.89 10.29 4.52
N LEU A 117 -17.76 9.71 5.71
CA LEU A 117 -16.47 9.41 6.30
C LEU A 117 -15.81 8.21 5.57
N THR A 118 -14.49 8.15 5.60
CA THR A 118 -13.66 7.19 4.84
C THR A 118 -14.11 5.72 4.99
N ALA A 119 -14.61 5.33 6.17
CA ALA A 119 -15.01 3.95 6.46
C ALA A 119 -16.52 3.75 6.66
N SER A 120 -17.35 4.78 6.56
CA SER A 120 -18.80 4.67 6.85
C SER A 120 -19.46 3.53 6.06
N GLY A 121 -19.18 3.41 4.76
CA GLY A 121 -19.75 2.34 3.95
C GLY A 121 -19.36 0.92 4.40
N ILE A 122 -18.17 0.74 4.98
CA ILE A 122 -17.74 -0.56 5.52
C ILE A 122 -18.53 -0.89 6.77
N TYR A 123 -18.60 0.04 7.73
CA TYR A 123 -19.31 -0.18 8.98
C TYR A 123 -20.81 -0.34 8.76
N GLN A 124 -21.44 0.53 7.96
CA GLN A 124 -22.86 0.46 7.62
C GLN A 124 -23.26 -0.84 6.89
N THR A 125 -22.34 -1.43 6.12
CA THR A 125 -22.57 -2.72 5.45
C THR A 125 -22.50 -3.89 6.42
N TRP A 126 -21.51 -3.90 7.30
CA TRP A 126 -21.15 -5.10 8.05
C TRP A 126 -21.54 -5.09 9.52
N VAL A 127 -21.75 -3.93 10.16
CA VAL A 127 -22.02 -3.84 11.59
C VAL A 127 -23.51 -3.64 11.85
N SER A 128 -24.12 -4.53 12.63
CA SER A 128 -25.48 -4.37 13.11
C SER A 128 -25.54 -3.70 14.49
N GLU A 129 -24.59 -4.06 15.37
CA GLU A 129 -24.49 -3.48 16.71
C GLU A 129 -23.04 -3.54 17.20
N VAL A 130 -22.65 -2.57 18.04
CA VAL A 130 -21.38 -2.56 18.75
C VAL A 130 -21.57 -2.14 20.20
N SER A 131 -20.90 -2.85 21.11
CA SER A 131 -21.02 -2.61 22.55
C SER A 131 -19.71 -2.83 23.30
N ALA A 132 -19.58 -2.22 24.46
CA ALA A 132 -18.51 -2.45 25.41
C ALA A 132 -19.10 -3.02 26.71
N PRO A 133 -19.14 -4.35 26.89
CA PRO A 133 -19.68 -4.96 28.09
C PRO A 133 -18.84 -4.65 29.33
N ASP A 134 -17.58 -4.31 29.15
CA ASP A 134 -16.69 -3.81 30.18
C ASP A 134 -15.63 -2.87 29.56
N LYS A 135 -14.79 -2.30 30.41
CA LYS A 135 -13.78 -1.30 30.04
C LYS A 135 -12.79 -1.75 28.95
N TYR A 136 -12.56 -3.06 28.82
CA TYR A 136 -11.53 -3.63 27.96
C TYR A 136 -12.03 -4.72 27.03
N THR A 137 -13.32 -4.76 26.80
CA THR A 137 -13.93 -5.71 25.86
C THR A 137 -14.86 -4.98 24.91
N VAL A 138 -14.68 -5.19 23.61
CA VAL A 138 -15.62 -4.75 22.56
C VAL A 138 -16.28 -5.98 21.96
N VAL A 139 -17.58 -5.90 21.76
CA VAL A 139 -18.37 -6.90 21.03
C VAL A 139 -19.01 -6.23 19.84
N ILE A 140 -18.76 -6.76 18.64
CA ILE A 140 -19.33 -6.29 17.38
C ILE A 140 -20.23 -7.41 16.83
N GLU A 141 -21.50 -7.11 16.64
CA GLU A 141 -22.43 -7.96 15.91
C GLU A 141 -22.44 -7.58 14.45
N LEU A 142 -22.28 -8.57 13.57
CA LEU A 142 -22.25 -8.37 12.14
C LEU A 142 -23.60 -8.71 11.49
N THR A 143 -23.93 -8.05 10.42
CA THR A 143 -25.15 -8.27 9.62
C THR A 143 -25.19 -9.66 8.99
N GLU A 144 -24.02 -10.20 8.67
CA GLU A 144 -23.82 -11.55 8.14
C GLU A 144 -22.42 -12.08 8.48
N ALA A 145 -22.18 -13.38 8.25
CA ALA A 145 -20.91 -14.03 8.57
C ALA A 145 -19.73 -13.41 7.81
N ASN A 146 -18.76 -12.87 8.57
CA ASN A 146 -17.54 -12.30 7.99
C ASN A 146 -16.29 -12.63 8.83
N PRO A 147 -15.58 -13.75 8.53
CA PRO A 147 -14.39 -14.14 9.29
C PRO A 147 -13.19 -13.21 9.11
N LYS A 148 -13.29 -12.23 8.23
CA LYS A 148 -12.21 -11.29 7.90
C LYS A 148 -12.48 -9.85 8.36
N PHE A 149 -13.58 -9.59 9.05
CA PHE A 149 -13.97 -8.23 9.44
C PHE A 149 -12.90 -7.52 10.28
N HIS A 150 -12.17 -8.25 11.13
CA HIS A 150 -11.06 -7.71 11.92
C HIS A 150 -9.94 -7.07 11.08
N LEU A 151 -9.81 -7.45 9.79
CA LEU A 151 -8.83 -6.82 8.88
C LEU A 151 -9.14 -5.35 8.62
N THR A 152 -10.37 -4.91 8.86
CA THR A 152 -10.75 -3.49 8.82
C THR A 152 -9.91 -2.65 9.79
N PHE A 153 -9.49 -3.22 10.91
CA PHE A 153 -8.68 -2.56 11.94
C PHE A 153 -7.21 -2.95 11.91
N THR A 154 -6.81 -3.70 10.90
CA THR A 154 -5.45 -4.26 10.81
C THR A 154 -4.62 -3.42 9.85
N ASN A 155 -3.47 -2.95 10.32
CA ASN A 155 -2.50 -2.22 9.50
C ASN A 155 -1.47 -3.18 8.91
N VAL A 156 -1.18 -3.00 7.63
CA VAL A 156 -0.13 -3.74 6.91
C VAL A 156 0.83 -2.73 6.31
N MET A 157 2.10 -2.74 6.70
CA MET A 157 3.14 -1.82 6.18
C MET A 157 2.80 -0.33 6.27
N GLY A 158 2.06 0.09 7.28
CA GLY A 158 1.62 1.48 7.41
C GLY A 158 0.44 1.85 6.51
N MET A 159 -0.18 0.86 5.86
CA MET A 159 -1.35 1.06 4.99
C MET A 159 -2.55 0.26 5.50
N GLY A 160 -3.73 0.81 5.30
CA GLY A 160 -4.98 0.22 5.77
C GLY A 160 -5.13 0.31 7.29
N GLY A 161 -6.18 -0.35 7.79
CA GLY A 161 -6.58 -0.29 9.19
C GLY A 161 -7.32 1.00 9.52
N GLN A 162 -8.56 0.85 9.92
CA GLN A 162 -9.32 2.00 10.41
C GLN A 162 -8.76 2.43 11.76
N LEU A 163 -8.60 3.74 11.92
CA LEU A 163 -8.06 4.34 13.12
C LEU A 163 -9.16 4.55 14.15
N VAL A 164 -8.86 4.22 15.39
CA VAL A 164 -9.71 4.59 16.53
C VAL A 164 -9.37 6.00 16.94
N MET A 165 -10.39 6.84 17.16
CA MET A 165 -10.24 8.22 17.62
C MET A 165 -10.59 8.35 19.08
N ALA A 166 -9.98 9.35 19.73
CA ALA A 166 -10.21 9.69 21.12
C ALA A 166 -11.62 10.26 21.29
N LYS A 167 -12.55 9.49 21.87
CA LYS A 167 -13.93 9.91 22.11
C LYS A 167 -13.99 11.30 22.74
N HIS A 168 -13.26 11.51 23.85
CA HIS A 168 -13.27 12.74 24.62
C HIS A 168 -12.76 14.00 23.87
N VAL A 169 -12.08 13.81 22.72
CA VAL A 169 -11.62 14.90 21.85
C VAL A 169 -12.63 15.19 20.73
N TRP A 170 -13.33 14.14 20.29
CA TRP A 170 -14.13 14.22 19.07
C TRP A 170 -15.65 14.26 19.33
N GLU A 171 -16.14 13.87 20.52
CA GLU A 171 -17.58 13.67 20.78
C GLU A 171 -18.44 14.94 20.63
N ASP A 172 -17.85 16.11 20.81
CA ASP A 172 -18.52 17.41 20.66
C ASP A 172 -18.22 18.09 19.31
N GLU A 173 -17.47 17.44 18.41
CA GLU A 173 -17.03 17.97 17.13
C GLU A 173 -17.78 17.34 15.94
N ASP A 174 -17.95 18.09 14.86
CA ASP A 174 -18.45 17.55 13.60
C ASP A 174 -17.33 16.77 12.88
N PRO A 175 -17.43 15.44 12.74
CA PRO A 175 -16.37 14.62 12.19
C PRO A 175 -16.03 14.91 10.72
N LEU A 176 -16.91 15.61 9.98
CA LEU A 176 -16.66 16.00 8.57
C LEU A 176 -15.86 17.30 8.45
N THR A 177 -15.83 18.11 9.49
CA THR A 177 -15.22 19.45 9.45
C THR A 177 -14.15 19.68 10.50
N PHE A 178 -14.07 18.84 11.52
CA PHE A 178 -13.05 18.94 12.57
C PHE A 178 -11.65 18.73 11.99
N LEU A 179 -10.74 19.67 12.21
CA LEU A 179 -9.39 19.62 11.63
C LEU A 179 -8.46 18.64 12.35
N ASN A 180 -8.75 18.28 13.60
CA ASN A 180 -7.91 17.40 14.42
C ASN A 180 -6.44 17.86 14.47
N SER A 181 -6.20 19.13 14.71
CA SER A 181 -4.85 19.73 14.68
C SER A 181 -4.56 20.55 15.96
N PRO A 182 -3.60 20.14 16.82
CA PRO A 182 -2.78 18.93 16.68
C PRO A 182 -3.59 17.65 16.94
N PRO A 183 -3.22 16.53 16.30
CA PRO A 183 -3.93 15.26 16.49
C PRO A 183 -3.57 14.64 17.84
N VAL A 184 -4.56 14.01 18.48
CA VAL A 184 -4.36 13.20 19.69
C VAL A 184 -4.42 11.72 19.30
N GLY A 185 -3.31 11.02 19.43
CA GLY A 185 -3.18 9.60 19.14
C GLY A 185 -2.73 8.79 20.36
N THR A 186 -2.63 7.47 20.21
CA THR A 186 -2.07 6.57 21.24
C THR A 186 -0.59 6.30 21.01
N GLY A 187 -0.09 6.56 19.80
CA GLY A 187 1.25 6.18 19.36
C GLY A 187 2.40 6.86 20.12
N PRO A 188 3.62 6.32 19.96
CA PRO A 188 4.78 6.76 20.71
C PRO A 188 5.33 8.12 20.28
N TYR A 189 4.87 8.68 19.17
CA TYR A 189 5.32 9.99 18.68
C TYR A 189 4.19 10.98 18.61
N ILE A 190 4.46 12.22 19.03
CA ILE A 190 3.55 13.38 18.91
C ILE A 190 3.95 14.26 17.74
N VAL A 191 3.00 14.94 17.11
CA VAL A 191 3.31 15.96 16.10
C VAL A 191 3.97 17.14 16.83
N GLU A 192 5.22 17.45 16.46
CA GLU A 192 6.01 18.53 17.04
C GLU A 192 5.88 19.82 16.21
N ASP A 193 6.01 19.69 14.88
CA ASP A 193 5.99 20.83 13.96
C ASP A 193 5.69 20.39 12.52
N TYR A 194 5.27 21.32 11.68
CA TYR A 194 5.01 21.05 10.26
C TYR A 194 5.13 22.31 9.40
N ASP A 195 5.45 22.13 8.11
CA ASP A 195 5.42 23.22 7.16
C ASP A 195 3.98 23.58 6.76
N PRO A 196 3.54 24.82 6.94
CA PRO A 196 2.22 25.27 6.51
C PRO A 196 1.94 25.07 5.01
N ASN A 197 3.02 24.99 4.19
CA ASN A 197 2.90 24.67 2.78
C ASN A 197 2.90 23.15 2.48
N GLY A 198 2.99 22.29 3.51
CA GLY A 198 2.87 20.85 3.40
C GLY A 198 4.09 20.10 2.86
N PHE A 199 5.30 20.70 2.88
CA PHE A 199 6.51 20.04 2.39
C PHE A 199 7.14 19.10 3.40
N TRP A 200 6.90 19.27 4.71
CA TRP A 200 7.43 18.39 5.75
C TRP A 200 6.54 18.37 6.98
N MET A 201 6.67 17.30 7.76
CA MET A 201 6.06 17.14 9.08
C MET A 201 7.03 16.41 10.00
N LEU A 202 7.14 16.90 11.23
CA LEU A 202 8.04 16.43 12.25
C LEU A 202 7.25 15.85 13.43
N TRP A 203 7.66 14.68 13.85
CA TRP A 203 7.18 14.05 15.09
C TRP A 203 8.34 13.88 16.06
N LYS A 204 8.02 13.99 17.34
CA LYS A 204 8.93 13.78 18.45
C LYS A 204 8.47 12.63 19.32
N LEU A 205 9.39 11.81 19.79
CA LEU A 205 9.12 10.74 20.73
C LEU A 205 8.57 11.34 22.04
N ARG A 206 7.37 10.89 22.48
CA ARG A 206 6.76 11.33 23.75
C ARG A 206 7.58 10.81 24.93
N GLU A 207 7.54 11.54 26.04
CA GLU A 207 8.33 11.19 27.25
C GLU A 207 7.83 9.87 27.88
N ASP A 208 6.52 9.66 27.88
CA ASP A 208 5.83 8.48 28.41
C ASP A 208 5.50 7.46 27.31
N TRP A 209 6.44 7.24 26.36
CA TRP A 209 6.32 6.32 25.23
C TRP A 209 5.88 4.91 25.64
N GLU A 210 6.22 4.46 26.87
CA GLU A 210 5.80 3.16 27.43
C GLU A 210 4.29 3.04 27.62
N LYS A 211 3.56 4.15 27.63
CA LYS A 211 2.10 4.18 27.67
C LYS A 211 1.42 3.97 26.32
N SER A 212 2.20 3.89 25.23
CA SER A 212 1.69 3.48 23.91
C SER A 212 1.61 1.96 23.79
N ALA A 213 0.80 1.44 22.87
CA ALA A 213 0.79 0.01 22.57
C ALA A 213 2.15 -0.44 21.99
N CYS A 214 2.76 0.37 21.13
CA CYS A 214 4.11 0.14 20.62
C CYS A 214 5.13 0.02 21.76
N GLY A 215 5.10 0.92 22.73
CA GLY A 215 5.98 0.89 23.90
C GLY A 215 5.85 -0.38 24.72
N GLN A 216 4.61 -0.89 24.87
CA GLN A 216 4.35 -2.12 25.63
C GLN A 216 4.72 -3.39 24.85
N VAL A 217 4.52 -3.42 23.53
CA VAL A 217 4.67 -4.61 22.68
C VAL A 217 6.09 -4.71 22.10
N VAL A 218 6.64 -3.60 21.61
CA VAL A 218 7.91 -3.55 20.88
C VAL A 218 9.02 -2.97 21.74
N GLY A 219 8.69 -2.03 22.63
CA GLY A 219 9.65 -1.31 23.47
C GLY A 219 9.93 0.10 22.95
N LYS A 220 10.98 0.73 23.52
CA LYS A 220 11.31 2.11 23.20
C LYS A 220 11.77 2.29 21.76
N PRO A 221 11.11 3.15 20.96
CA PRO A 221 11.63 3.55 19.65
C PRO A 221 13.00 4.21 19.77
N LYS A 222 13.91 3.94 18.83
CA LYS A 222 15.27 4.49 18.88
C LYS A 222 15.36 5.95 18.46
N PRO A 223 14.75 6.39 17.32
CA PRO A 223 14.80 7.79 16.92
C PRO A 223 14.08 8.68 17.93
N LEU A 224 14.65 9.83 18.26
CA LEU A 224 13.98 10.87 19.03
C LEU A 224 13.02 11.67 18.16
N TYR A 225 13.35 11.81 16.86
CA TYR A 225 12.53 12.52 15.90
C TYR A 225 12.29 11.66 14.66
N PHE A 226 11.10 11.78 14.12
CA PHE A 226 10.69 11.21 12.85
C PHE A 226 10.30 12.37 11.94
N LEU A 227 11.00 12.54 10.82
CA LEU A 227 10.75 13.60 9.85
C LEU A 227 10.27 12.99 8.54
N ARG A 228 9.11 13.42 8.05
CA ARG A 228 8.69 13.21 6.67
C ARG A 228 8.94 14.47 5.86
N GLN A 229 9.67 14.33 4.77
CA GLN A 229 9.99 15.44 3.86
C GLN A 229 9.59 15.09 2.44
N TYR A 230 8.85 15.98 1.80
CA TYR A 230 8.38 15.77 0.44
C TYR A 230 9.44 16.14 -0.59
N TYR A 231 9.65 15.19 -1.48
CA TYR A 231 10.32 15.38 -2.77
C TYR A 231 9.43 14.76 -3.85
N SER A 232 9.30 15.37 -5.02
CA SER A 232 8.63 14.66 -6.12
C SER A 232 9.45 13.42 -6.53
N PRO A 233 8.82 12.35 -7.04
CA PRO A 233 9.51 11.08 -7.31
C PRO A 233 10.74 11.22 -8.23
N ALA A 234 10.69 12.13 -9.22
CA ALA A 234 11.76 12.37 -10.17
C ALA A 234 12.62 13.61 -9.82
N ASP A 235 12.51 14.17 -8.59
CA ASP A 235 13.27 15.36 -8.21
C ASP A 235 14.74 15.00 -7.98
N PRO A 236 15.69 15.54 -8.78
CA PRO A 236 17.11 15.28 -8.60
C PRO A 236 17.67 15.83 -7.28
N LYS A 237 16.94 16.70 -6.57
CA LYS A 237 17.31 17.12 -5.21
C LYS A 237 17.36 15.97 -4.22
N GLN A 238 16.64 14.87 -4.48
CA GLN A 238 16.75 13.66 -3.67
C GLN A 238 18.17 13.10 -3.68
N VAL A 239 18.83 13.05 -4.84
CA VAL A 239 20.22 12.59 -4.98
C VAL A 239 21.15 13.44 -4.11
N ILE A 240 20.94 14.77 -4.10
CA ILE A 240 21.72 15.71 -3.27
C ILE A 240 21.45 15.43 -1.77
N ALA A 241 20.18 15.28 -1.38
CA ALA A 241 19.82 15.00 0.00
C ALA A 241 20.42 13.67 0.50
N ILE A 242 20.38 12.62 -0.33
CA ILE A 242 20.99 11.32 -0.04
C ILE A 242 22.51 11.45 0.10
N SER A 243 23.19 12.18 -0.80
CA SER A 243 24.64 12.39 -0.74
C SER A 243 25.10 13.13 0.52
N ARG A 244 24.21 13.92 1.12
CA ARG A 244 24.45 14.68 2.35
C ARG A 244 23.95 13.98 3.61
N HIS A 245 23.41 12.75 3.48
CA HIS A 245 22.76 12.01 4.57
C HIS A 245 21.58 12.79 5.20
N GLU A 246 20.85 13.54 4.40
CA GLU A 246 19.66 14.30 4.81
C GLU A 246 18.38 13.46 4.65
N LEU A 247 18.46 12.28 4.01
CA LEU A 247 17.35 11.39 3.73
C LEU A 247 17.79 9.96 4.04
N ASP A 248 17.03 9.23 4.87
CA ASP A 248 17.35 7.86 5.29
C ASP A 248 16.55 6.82 4.52
N VAL A 249 15.26 7.11 4.27
CA VAL A 249 14.37 6.19 3.56
C VAL A 249 13.70 6.95 2.42
N THR A 250 13.89 6.45 1.22
CA THR A 250 13.36 7.10 0.02
C THR A 250 12.91 6.09 -1.02
N GLU A 251 12.04 6.55 -1.88
CA GLU A 251 11.68 5.92 -3.14
C GLU A 251 12.17 6.81 -4.26
N VAL A 252 13.01 6.28 -5.12
CA VAL A 252 13.55 6.98 -6.29
C VAL A 252 13.07 6.32 -7.56
N THR A 253 12.98 7.10 -8.64
CA THR A 253 12.71 6.52 -9.96
C THR A 253 13.92 5.70 -10.45
N MET A 254 13.68 4.81 -11.42
CA MET A 254 14.74 3.99 -11.99
C MET A 254 15.88 4.83 -12.60
N GLU A 255 15.55 5.99 -13.16
CA GLU A 255 16.52 6.92 -13.75
C GLU A 255 17.44 7.55 -12.70
N LEU A 256 16.96 7.76 -11.48
CA LEU A 256 17.78 8.34 -10.41
C LEU A 256 18.58 7.28 -9.64
N TRP A 257 18.27 6.01 -9.78
CA TRP A 257 18.88 4.95 -8.98
C TRP A 257 20.40 4.86 -9.15
N ASP A 258 20.89 4.90 -10.39
CA ASP A 258 22.32 4.83 -10.66
C ASP A 258 23.06 6.03 -10.10
N ALA A 259 22.49 7.24 -10.22
CA ALA A 259 23.02 8.45 -9.62
C ALA A 259 23.06 8.38 -8.08
N VAL A 260 22.04 7.79 -7.46
CA VAL A 260 22.01 7.57 -6.00
C VAL A 260 23.14 6.65 -5.57
N ARG A 261 23.34 5.52 -6.26
CA ARG A 261 24.41 4.57 -5.95
C ARG A 261 25.81 5.16 -6.14
N GLU A 262 25.99 6.03 -7.11
CA GLU A 262 27.26 6.72 -7.33
C GLU A 262 27.63 7.66 -6.18
N VAL A 263 26.65 8.37 -5.61
CA VAL A 263 26.90 9.37 -4.56
C VAL A 263 26.82 8.82 -3.14
N ASN A 264 26.19 7.66 -2.95
CA ASN A 264 26.06 7.01 -1.64
C ASN A 264 26.33 5.50 -1.72
N PRO A 265 27.58 5.06 -1.46
CA PRO A 265 27.94 3.64 -1.49
C PRO A 265 27.31 2.81 -0.36
N TYR A 266 26.64 3.45 0.60
CA TYR A 266 25.91 2.80 1.70
C TYR A 266 24.42 2.62 1.40
N GLU A 267 23.97 3.05 0.21
CA GLU A 267 22.59 2.82 -0.20
C GLU A 267 22.30 1.32 -0.27
N ILE A 268 21.19 0.94 0.32
CA ILE A 268 20.74 -0.46 0.34
C ILE A 268 19.41 -0.52 -0.37
N GLY A 269 19.38 -1.17 -1.54
CA GLY A 269 18.16 -1.69 -2.13
C GLY A 269 17.77 -3.00 -1.46
N PHE A 270 16.66 -3.58 -1.87
CA PHE A 270 16.27 -4.90 -1.38
C PHE A 270 17.29 -5.99 -1.79
N TRP A 271 17.69 -5.97 -3.06
CA TRP A 271 18.76 -6.80 -3.57
C TRP A 271 20.08 -6.04 -3.60
N LYS A 272 21.17 -6.73 -3.26
CA LYS A 272 22.52 -6.15 -3.36
C LYS A 272 22.95 -5.95 -4.82
N ASP A 273 22.58 -6.89 -5.68
CA ASP A 273 22.87 -6.89 -7.10
C ASP A 273 21.59 -6.59 -7.91
N PHE A 274 21.65 -6.60 -9.23
CA PHE A 274 20.53 -6.30 -10.09
C PHE A 274 19.34 -7.26 -9.84
N PRO A 275 18.12 -6.78 -9.72
CA PRO A 275 17.58 -5.43 -10.06
C PRO A 275 17.57 -4.41 -8.91
N TYR A 276 18.21 -4.68 -7.80
CA TYR A 276 18.34 -3.87 -6.59
C TYR A 276 17.04 -3.64 -5.83
N ALA A 277 15.98 -3.28 -6.52
CA ALA A 277 14.68 -2.97 -5.94
C ALA A 277 13.93 -4.23 -5.50
N TRP A 278 13.22 -4.13 -4.36
CA TRP A 278 12.21 -5.10 -4.01
C TRP A 278 10.95 -4.86 -4.82
N GLN A 279 10.39 -5.96 -5.29
CA GLN A 279 9.23 -5.89 -6.16
C GLN A 279 7.96 -6.43 -5.53
N TYR A 280 7.99 -6.74 -4.26
CA TYR A 280 6.81 -7.08 -3.51
C TYR A 280 6.18 -5.80 -2.94
N GLY A 281 5.40 -5.12 -3.75
CA GLY A 281 4.53 -4.04 -3.31
C GLY A 281 3.28 -4.59 -2.65
N ILE A 282 2.60 -3.74 -1.89
CA ILE A 282 1.24 -4.02 -1.42
C ILE A 282 0.18 -3.68 -2.48
N CYS A 283 0.60 -3.04 -3.56
CA CYS A 283 -0.24 -2.67 -4.69
C CYS A 283 0.40 -3.17 -5.98
N ASP A 284 -0.34 -3.97 -6.73
CA ASP A 284 0.05 -4.36 -8.07
C ASP A 284 -0.27 -3.24 -9.06
N HIS A 285 0.58 -3.09 -10.07
CA HIS A 285 0.32 -2.19 -11.19
C HIS A 285 -0.18 -3.01 -12.36
N GLY A 286 -1.33 -2.66 -12.89
CA GLY A 286 -1.96 -3.39 -13.96
C GLY A 286 -3.04 -2.60 -14.68
N ILE A 287 -3.59 -3.20 -15.71
CA ILE A 287 -4.74 -2.67 -16.44
C ILE A 287 -6.02 -3.21 -15.80
N VAL A 288 -6.88 -2.31 -15.32
CA VAL A 288 -8.17 -2.66 -14.75
C VAL A 288 -9.25 -2.43 -15.78
N PHE A 289 -9.99 -3.49 -16.10
CA PHE A 289 -11.10 -3.41 -17.05
C PHE A 289 -12.41 -3.08 -16.37
N ASN A 290 -13.22 -2.23 -17.03
CA ASN A 290 -14.61 -2.04 -16.62
C ASN A 290 -15.46 -3.23 -17.05
N CYS A 291 -15.59 -4.22 -16.16
CA CYS A 291 -16.35 -5.45 -16.44
C CYS A 291 -17.89 -5.25 -16.43
N ALA A 292 -18.39 -4.04 -16.20
CA ALA A 292 -19.82 -3.71 -16.33
C ALA A 292 -20.22 -3.22 -17.73
N LYS A 293 -19.25 -3.01 -18.62
CA LYS A 293 -19.50 -2.46 -19.97
C LYS A 293 -18.94 -3.37 -21.05
N PHE A 294 -19.74 -3.52 -22.14
CA PHE A 294 -19.28 -4.14 -23.37
C PHE A 294 -18.20 -3.27 -24.04
N PRO A 295 -17.13 -3.87 -24.59
CA PRO A 295 -16.92 -5.32 -24.72
C PRO A 295 -16.11 -5.94 -23.58
N THR A 296 -15.62 -5.19 -22.61
CA THR A 296 -14.74 -5.67 -21.55
C THR A 296 -15.47 -6.46 -20.44
N ASN A 297 -16.82 -6.53 -20.47
CA ASN A 297 -17.59 -7.51 -19.70
C ASN A 297 -17.39 -8.96 -20.20
N GLU A 298 -17.02 -9.14 -21.49
CA GLU A 298 -16.77 -10.47 -22.07
C GLU A 298 -15.40 -11.00 -21.66
N THR A 299 -15.37 -12.24 -21.15
CA THR A 299 -14.11 -12.86 -20.67
C THR A 299 -13.11 -13.08 -21.80
N ASP A 300 -13.59 -13.52 -22.96
CA ASP A 300 -12.73 -13.78 -24.13
C ASP A 300 -12.08 -12.50 -24.65
N VAL A 301 -12.78 -11.37 -24.58
CA VAL A 301 -12.20 -10.05 -24.94
C VAL A 301 -11.07 -9.68 -23.98
N ARG A 302 -11.24 -9.91 -22.67
CA ARG A 302 -10.16 -9.67 -21.70
C ARG A 302 -8.96 -10.61 -21.93
N TRP A 303 -9.21 -11.87 -22.27
CA TRP A 303 -8.15 -12.80 -22.66
C TRP A 303 -7.43 -12.35 -23.94
N ALA A 304 -8.18 -11.93 -24.96
CA ALA A 304 -7.60 -11.41 -26.20
C ALA A 304 -6.67 -10.20 -25.91
N LEU A 305 -7.11 -9.27 -25.07
CA LEU A 305 -6.29 -8.13 -24.66
C LEU A 305 -5.05 -8.56 -23.89
N THR A 306 -5.17 -9.57 -23.01
CA THR A 306 -4.04 -10.10 -22.23
C THR A 306 -3.00 -10.78 -23.14
N LEU A 307 -3.43 -11.61 -24.08
CA LEU A 307 -2.55 -12.30 -25.04
C LEU A 307 -1.90 -11.34 -26.06
N ALA A 308 -2.46 -10.14 -26.24
CA ALA A 308 -1.88 -9.10 -27.09
C ALA A 308 -0.78 -8.27 -26.40
N VAL A 309 -0.52 -8.47 -25.12
CA VAL A 309 0.53 -7.77 -24.37
C VAL A 309 1.80 -8.60 -24.29
N ASN A 310 2.91 -8.08 -24.83
CA ASN A 310 4.23 -8.68 -24.65
C ASN A 310 4.84 -8.24 -23.32
N MET A 311 4.75 -9.08 -22.29
CA MET A 311 5.24 -8.76 -20.95
C MET A 311 6.77 -8.66 -20.89
N VAL A 312 7.49 -9.36 -21.79
CA VAL A 312 8.94 -9.20 -21.90
C VAL A 312 9.29 -7.79 -22.35
N ASP A 313 8.61 -7.27 -23.39
CA ASP A 313 8.83 -5.89 -23.86
C ASP A 313 8.41 -4.86 -22.81
N VAL A 314 7.27 -5.06 -22.14
CA VAL A 314 6.85 -4.19 -21.02
C VAL A 314 7.94 -4.12 -19.95
N ASN A 315 8.48 -5.26 -19.54
CA ASN A 315 9.49 -5.29 -18.49
C ASN A 315 10.83 -4.71 -18.95
N THR A 316 11.29 -5.07 -20.13
CA THR A 316 12.62 -4.67 -20.63
C THR A 316 12.65 -3.22 -21.12
N LEU A 317 11.59 -2.75 -21.82
CA LEU A 317 11.58 -1.42 -22.43
C LEU A 317 11.01 -0.35 -21.49
N ALA A 318 9.96 -0.68 -20.71
CA ALA A 318 9.35 0.29 -19.79
C ALA A 318 9.95 0.24 -18.38
N LEU A 319 10.47 -0.90 -17.92
CA LEU A 319 10.95 -1.10 -16.56
C LEU A 319 12.46 -1.39 -16.48
N ASP A 320 13.20 -1.29 -17.58
CA ASP A 320 14.66 -1.57 -17.65
C ASP A 320 15.04 -2.94 -17.07
N ALA A 321 14.20 -3.95 -17.28
CA ALA A 321 14.28 -5.28 -16.68
C ALA A 321 14.32 -5.29 -15.14
N LYS A 322 13.76 -4.28 -14.48
CA LYS A 322 13.76 -4.17 -13.01
C LYS A 322 12.41 -4.55 -12.37
N GLY A 323 11.39 -4.86 -13.16
CA GLY A 323 10.04 -5.17 -12.67
C GLY A 323 9.83 -6.65 -12.35
N ARG A 324 9.17 -6.99 -11.24
CA ARG A 324 8.62 -8.32 -11.02
C ARG A 324 7.23 -8.42 -11.65
N ILE A 325 6.90 -9.58 -12.17
CA ILE A 325 5.60 -9.86 -12.78
C ILE A 325 4.71 -10.51 -11.72
N ALA A 326 3.56 -9.92 -11.46
CA ALA A 326 2.53 -10.51 -10.61
C ALA A 326 1.56 -11.33 -11.48
N THR A 327 1.71 -12.64 -11.48
CA THR A 327 0.85 -13.57 -12.25
C THR A 327 -0.60 -13.53 -11.79
N PHE A 328 -0.83 -13.17 -10.54
CA PHE A 328 -2.15 -13.01 -9.94
C PHE A 328 -2.28 -11.60 -9.38
N HIS A 329 -3.48 -11.04 -9.52
CA HIS A 329 -3.84 -9.83 -8.80
C HIS A 329 -4.09 -10.18 -7.33
N SER A 330 -3.05 -10.12 -6.55
CA SER A 330 -3.09 -10.30 -5.09
C SER A 330 -2.13 -9.31 -4.46
N MET A 331 -2.37 -8.96 -3.22
CA MET A 331 -1.36 -8.22 -2.47
C MET A 331 -0.07 -9.05 -2.43
N SER A 332 1.01 -8.48 -2.96
CA SER A 332 2.31 -9.13 -3.12
C SER A 332 3.08 -9.21 -1.80
N VAL A 333 2.42 -9.58 -0.72
CA VAL A 333 3.12 -9.87 0.53
C VAL A 333 3.63 -11.31 0.49
N PRO A 334 4.81 -11.60 1.06
CA PRO A 334 5.44 -12.92 0.95
C PRO A 334 4.54 -14.11 1.29
N TYR A 335 3.64 -13.93 2.26
CA TYR A 335 2.69 -14.97 2.65
C TYR A 335 1.65 -15.28 1.57
N LEU A 336 1.06 -14.23 0.98
CA LEU A 336 0.09 -14.42 -0.10
C LEU A 336 0.78 -15.02 -1.33
N GLN A 337 2.02 -14.64 -1.58
CA GLN A 337 2.84 -15.21 -2.64
C GLN A 337 3.05 -16.72 -2.43
N VAL A 338 3.53 -17.13 -1.27
CA VAL A 338 3.72 -18.56 -0.95
C VAL A 338 2.41 -19.33 -1.09
N HIS A 339 1.31 -18.83 -0.53
CA HIS A 339 0.01 -19.51 -0.64
C HIS A 339 -0.55 -19.53 -2.06
N PHE A 340 -0.43 -18.43 -2.81
CA PHE A 340 -0.94 -18.38 -4.17
C PHE A 340 0.01 -19.03 -5.16
N GLU A 341 1.30 -18.75 -5.10
CA GLU A 341 2.28 -19.31 -6.02
C GLU A 341 2.41 -20.82 -5.83
N ASP A 342 2.60 -21.31 -4.61
CA ASP A 342 2.76 -22.74 -4.34
C ASP A 342 1.52 -23.58 -4.69
N ILE A 343 0.32 -23.01 -4.54
CA ILE A 343 -0.94 -23.71 -4.79
C ILE A 343 -1.41 -23.50 -6.23
N LEU A 344 -1.35 -22.27 -6.74
CA LEU A 344 -1.98 -21.90 -8.00
C LEU A 344 -1.05 -22.06 -9.21
N ILE A 345 0.27 -21.94 -9.05
CA ILE A 345 1.19 -22.11 -10.18
C ILE A 345 1.14 -23.52 -10.78
N PRO A 346 1.11 -24.62 -10.00
CA PRO A 346 0.89 -25.95 -10.56
C PRO A 346 -0.41 -26.06 -11.38
N TRP A 347 -1.49 -25.43 -10.87
CA TRP A 347 -2.77 -25.42 -11.58
C TRP A 347 -2.71 -24.59 -12.87
N ILE A 348 -2.10 -23.40 -12.83
CA ILE A 348 -2.08 -22.48 -13.98
C ILE A 348 -1.22 -23.02 -15.15
N LYS A 349 -0.19 -23.81 -14.85
CA LYS A 349 0.63 -24.51 -15.86
C LYS A 349 -0.18 -25.52 -16.67
N ASP A 350 -1.21 -26.09 -16.06
CA ASP A 350 -2.11 -27.06 -16.70
C ASP A 350 -3.42 -26.41 -17.19
N PHE A 351 -3.65 -25.13 -16.88
CA PHE A 351 -4.84 -24.43 -17.31
C PHE A 351 -4.92 -24.34 -18.83
N GLU A 352 -6.08 -24.73 -19.36
CA GLU A 352 -6.43 -24.61 -20.77
C GLU A 352 -7.51 -23.56 -20.95
N LEU A 353 -7.25 -22.58 -21.80
CA LEU A 353 -8.22 -21.53 -22.10
C LEU A 353 -9.34 -22.07 -22.99
N ARG A 354 -8.95 -22.79 -24.07
CA ARG A 354 -9.85 -23.47 -25.02
C ARG A 354 -9.07 -24.46 -25.86
N ASP A 355 -9.72 -25.53 -26.29
CA ASP A 355 -9.23 -26.49 -27.29
C ASP A 355 -7.75 -26.96 -27.09
N GLY A 356 -7.36 -27.14 -25.84
CA GLY A 356 -5.98 -27.52 -25.47
C GLY A 356 -4.98 -26.35 -25.48
N TYR A 357 -5.40 -25.11 -25.73
CA TYR A 357 -4.50 -23.95 -25.69
C TYR A 357 -4.15 -23.57 -24.24
N LYS A 358 -2.88 -23.69 -23.90
CA LYS A 358 -2.31 -23.33 -22.59
C LYS A 358 -1.67 -21.93 -22.68
N PRO A 359 -2.29 -20.92 -22.09
CA PRO A 359 -1.84 -19.53 -22.23
C PRO A 359 -0.65 -19.17 -21.34
N PHE A 360 -0.30 -19.99 -20.34
CA PHE A 360 0.78 -19.68 -19.41
C PHE A 360 2.16 -19.99 -20.01
N ASP A 361 3.09 -19.05 -19.84
CA ASP A 361 4.49 -19.17 -20.28
C ASP A 361 5.46 -18.95 -19.12
N GLU A 362 6.06 -20.04 -18.65
CA GLU A 362 7.05 -20.04 -17.57
C GLU A 362 8.45 -19.60 -18.02
N THR A 363 8.66 -19.37 -19.31
CA THR A 363 9.97 -18.95 -19.85
C THR A 363 10.19 -17.44 -19.80
N ILE A 364 9.16 -16.66 -19.58
CA ILE A 364 9.21 -15.18 -19.58
C ILE A 364 10.23 -14.63 -18.56
N PRO A 365 10.33 -15.12 -17.32
CA PRO A 365 11.36 -14.68 -16.38
C PRO A 365 12.78 -14.86 -16.93
N GLN A 366 13.06 -15.98 -17.59
CA GLN A 366 14.36 -16.24 -18.21
C GLN A 366 14.63 -15.29 -19.38
N GLN A 367 13.63 -14.98 -20.21
CA GLN A 367 13.78 -14.03 -21.33
C GLN A 367 14.14 -12.62 -20.83
N ILE A 368 13.54 -12.17 -19.73
CA ILE A 368 13.88 -10.89 -19.11
C ILE A 368 15.29 -10.94 -18.51
N ALA A 369 15.64 -12.03 -17.85
CA ALA A 369 16.97 -12.27 -17.29
C ALA A 369 18.06 -12.23 -18.37
N ASP A 370 17.84 -12.90 -19.51
CA ASP A 370 18.77 -12.91 -20.63
C ASP A 370 19.02 -11.51 -21.19
N TYR A 371 17.95 -10.69 -21.27
CA TYR A 371 18.09 -9.28 -21.63
C TYR A 371 18.96 -8.52 -20.62
N ALA A 372 18.68 -8.64 -19.32
CA ALA A 372 19.45 -7.95 -18.27
C ALA A 372 20.93 -8.35 -18.29
N VAL A 373 21.23 -9.66 -18.47
CA VAL A 373 22.60 -10.15 -18.59
C VAL A 373 23.28 -9.61 -19.86
N ALA A 374 22.55 -9.52 -20.97
CA ALA A 374 23.07 -8.94 -22.22
C ALA A 374 23.40 -7.44 -22.09
N GLN A 375 22.74 -6.72 -21.15
CA GLN A 375 23.09 -5.35 -20.78
C GLN A 375 24.28 -5.25 -19.79
N GLY A 376 24.85 -6.38 -19.38
CA GLY A 376 26.02 -6.44 -18.50
C GLY A 376 25.68 -6.51 -17.01
N HIS A 377 24.44 -6.77 -16.65
CA HIS A 377 24.04 -6.91 -15.24
C HIS A 377 24.35 -8.30 -14.68
N THR A 378 24.72 -8.36 -13.41
CA THR A 378 24.77 -9.60 -12.63
C THR A 378 23.50 -9.71 -11.81
N LEU A 379 22.76 -10.81 -11.98
CA LEU A 379 21.51 -11.03 -11.28
C LEU A 379 21.73 -11.39 -9.81
N ALA A 380 20.88 -10.88 -8.94
CA ALA A 380 20.91 -11.13 -7.50
C ALA A 380 20.47 -12.54 -7.10
N ALA A 381 19.60 -13.18 -7.91
CA ALA A 381 19.02 -14.48 -7.65
C ALA A 381 18.62 -15.17 -8.96
N ALA A 382 17.96 -16.33 -8.89
CA ALA A 382 17.41 -17.01 -10.06
C ALA A 382 16.31 -16.16 -10.73
N PRO A 383 16.12 -16.28 -12.06
CA PRO A 383 15.15 -15.47 -12.79
C PRO A 383 13.73 -15.52 -12.23
N GLU A 384 13.27 -16.69 -11.83
CA GLU A 384 11.94 -16.88 -11.23
C GLU A 384 11.80 -16.20 -9.85
N ASP A 385 12.87 -16.15 -9.07
CA ASP A 385 12.87 -15.45 -7.78
C ASP A 385 12.79 -13.93 -7.96
N ILE A 386 13.41 -13.42 -9.01
CA ILE A 386 13.43 -11.98 -9.34
C ILE A 386 12.15 -11.58 -10.05
N TYR A 387 11.80 -12.24 -11.15
CA TYR A 387 10.77 -11.79 -12.08
C TYR A 387 9.42 -12.49 -11.90
N GLY A 388 9.34 -13.47 -11.00
CA GLY A 388 8.13 -14.26 -10.76
C GLY A 388 8.07 -15.54 -11.57
N PRO A 389 6.99 -16.33 -11.40
CA PRO A 389 6.91 -17.72 -11.93
C PRO A 389 6.59 -17.79 -13.43
N GLY A 390 6.23 -16.69 -14.05
CA GLY A 390 5.82 -16.61 -15.45
C GLY A 390 4.64 -15.67 -15.66
N TRP A 391 4.17 -15.59 -16.89
CA TRP A 391 3.05 -14.75 -17.31
C TRP A 391 2.27 -15.38 -18.44
N TRP A 392 1.26 -14.70 -18.93
CA TRP A 392 0.49 -15.08 -20.09
C TRP A 392 1.32 -14.91 -21.37
N ARG A 393 1.22 -15.86 -22.25
CA ARG A 393 1.91 -15.89 -23.55
C ARG A 393 1.53 -14.67 -24.40
N TYR A 394 2.52 -14.07 -25.04
CA TYR A 394 2.24 -13.10 -26.11
C TYR A 394 1.87 -13.85 -27.38
N ASP A 395 0.59 -13.80 -27.73
CA ASP A 395 0.02 -14.52 -28.88
C ASP A 395 -1.08 -13.67 -29.55
N PRO A 396 -0.67 -12.68 -30.38
CA PRO A 396 -1.63 -11.82 -31.10
C PRO A 396 -2.54 -12.59 -32.08
N GLU A 397 -2.10 -13.76 -32.58
CA GLU A 397 -2.90 -14.58 -33.48
C GLU A 397 -4.07 -15.24 -32.73
N GLU A 398 -3.80 -15.81 -31.56
CA GLU A 398 -4.85 -16.38 -30.72
C GLU A 398 -5.75 -15.27 -30.13
N ALA A 399 -5.17 -14.12 -29.80
CA ALA A 399 -5.95 -12.94 -29.41
C ALA A 399 -6.94 -12.51 -30.52
N ALA A 400 -6.50 -12.51 -31.77
CA ALA A 400 -7.37 -12.17 -32.91
C ALA A 400 -8.50 -13.18 -33.08
N LYS A 401 -8.22 -14.50 -32.97
CA LYS A 401 -9.26 -15.54 -33.05
C LYS A 401 -10.32 -15.37 -31.95
N LEU A 402 -9.88 -15.08 -30.71
CA LEU A 402 -10.81 -14.82 -29.60
C LEU A 402 -11.77 -13.66 -29.92
N LEU A 403 -11.26 -12.58 -30.52
CA LEU A 403 -12.10 -11.45 -30.92
C LEU A 403 -13.03 -11.83 -32.07
N GLU A 404 -12.52 -12.52 -33.10
CA GLU A 404 -13.30 -12.95 -34.26
C GLU A 404 -14.44 -13.90 -33.87
N ASP A 405 -14.18 -14.86 -32.98
CA ASP A 405 -15.19 -15.77 -32.44
C ASP A 405 -16.29 -15.04 -31.64
N ASN A 406 -15.97 -13.87 -31.08
CA ASN A 406 -16.93 -12.99 -30.42
C ASN A 406 -17.54 -11.93 -31.36
N GLY A 407 -17.40 -12.12 -32.67
CA GLY A 407 -18.07 -11.30 -33.70
C GLY A 407 -17.35 -9.99 -34.04
N PHE A 408 -16.14 -9.77 -33.56
CA PHE A 408 -15.33 -8.63 -33.98
C PHE A 408 -14.80 -8.86 -35.40
N THR A 409 -14.63 -7.80 -36.15
CA THR A 409 -14.12 -7.83 -37.52
C THR A 409 -13.06 -6.75 -37.72
N ARG A 410 -12.38 -6.77 -38.86
CA ARG A 410 -11.42 -5.71 -39.20
C ARG A 410 -11.96 -4.89 -40.39
N ASP A 411 -11.70 -3.59 -40.36
CA ASP A 411 -11.92 -2.71 -41.49
C ASP A 411 -10.79 -2.86 -42.54
N GLY A 412 -10.92 -2.14 -43.66
CA GLY A 412 -9.91 -2.16 -44.73
C GLY A 412 -8.55 -1.59 -44.35
N GLU A 413 -8.44 -0.95 -43.20
CA GLU A 413 -7.19 -0.41 -42.66
C GLU A 413 -6.60 -1.31 -41.55
N GLY A 414 -7.32 -2.41 -41.22
CA GLY A 414 -6.89 -3.36 -40.16
C GLY A 414 -7.33 -3.00 -38.74
N ASN A 415 -8.15 -1.96 -38.56
CA ASN A 415 -8.66 -1.61 -37.24
C ASN A 415 -9.79 -2.56 -36.80
N TRP A 416 -9.85 -2.84 -35.51
CA TRP A 416 -10.94 -3.64 -34.96
C TRP A 416 -12.27 -2.90 -34.93
N LEU A 417 -13.30 -3.58 -35.41
CA LEU A 417 -14.68 -3.20 -35.32
C LEU A 417 -15.43 -4.07 -34.31
N LEU A 418 -16.29 -3.46 -33.53
CA LEU A 418 -17.23 -4.15 -32.66
C LEU A 418 -18.19 -5.01 -33.47
N PRO A 419 -18.91 -5.98 -32.89
CA PRO A 419 -19.95 -6.75 -33.56
C PRO A 419 -21.07 -5.87 -34.16
N SER A 420 -21.24 -4.63 -33.67
CA SER A 420 -22.13 -3.63 -34.23
C SER A 420 -21.65 -3.03 -35.56
N GLY A 421 -20.38 -3.28 -35.93
CA GLY A 421 -19.74 -2.64 -37.10
C GLY A 421 -19.09 -1.29 -36.79
N GLU A 422 -19.20 -0.79 -35.55
CA GLU A 422 -18.55 0.45 -35.13
C GLU A 422 -17.06 0.22 -34.82
N ARG A 423 -16.22 1.23 -35.04
CA ARG A 423 -14.81 1.17 -34.71
C ARG A 423 -14.63 1.01 -33.20
N TRP A 424 -13.89 -0.02 -32.77
CA TRP A 424 -13.58 -0.20 -31.38
C TRP A 424 -12.51 0.81 -30.92
N THR A 425 -12.82 1.56 -29.89
CA THR A 425 -11.91 2.53 -29.26
C THR A 425 -11.88 2.27 -27.76
N MET A 426 -10.67 2.16 -27.20
CA MET A 426 -10.45 2.04 -25.77
C MET A 426 -9.83 3.33 -25.23
N ASN A 427 -10.35 3.80 -24.10
CA ASN A 427 -9.80 4.93 -23.39
C ASN A 427 -9.00 4.41 -22.17
N PHE A 428 -7.71 4.67 -22.16
CA PHE A 428 -6.85 4.42 -21.02
C PHE A 428 -6.77 5.64 -20.13
N VAL A 429 -7.07 5.47 -18.83
CA VAL A 429 -6.88 6.50 -17.81
C VAL A 429 -5.61 6.17 -17.02
N ILE A 430 -4.61 7.02 -17.16
CA ILE A 430 -3.30 6.84 -16.51
C ILE A 430 -3.11 7.95 -15.49
N PRO A 431 -2.79 7.64 -14.20
CA PRO A 431 -2.56 8.67 -13.20
C PRO A 431 -1.25 9.41 -13.49
N ALA A 432 -1.36 10.72 -13.78
CA ALA A 432 -0.23 11.56 -14.18
C ALA A 432 0.88 11.68 -13.09
N PHE A 433 0.53 11.42 -11.83
CA PHE A 433 1.48 11.45 -10.72
C PHE A 433 2.31 10.16 -10.59
N HIS A 434 2.04 9.13 -11.40
CA HIS A 434 2.69 7.83 -11.30
C HIS A 434 3.60 7.57 -12.52
N PRO A 435 4.92 7.86 -12.42
CA PRO A 435 5.84 7.77 -13.55
C PRO A 435 5.88 6.40 -14.22
N MET A 436 5.86 5.32 -13.42
CA MET A 436 5.90 3.96 -13.94
C MET A 436 4.64 3.62 -14.75
N ALA A 437 3.45 3.99 -14.26
CA ALA A 437 2.21 3.77 -14.99
C ALA A 437 2.21 4.48 -16.36
N SER A 438 2.79 5.71 -16.42
CA SER A 438 2.93 6.46 -17.66
C SER A 438 3.95 5.85 -18.64
N ARG A 439 4.92 5.06 -18.16
CA ARG A 439 5.88 4.36 -19.04
C ARG A 439 5.31 3.05 -19.60
N ILE A 440 4.43 2.40 -18.85
CA ILE A 440 3.82 1.10 -19.24
C ILE A 440 2.64 1.35 -20.21
N GLY A 441 1.82 2.38 -19.98
CA GLY A 441 0.66 2.73 -20.82
C GLY A 441 1.01 3.58 -22.00
#